data_296a4e2dd5d5082a517c8ca61dcf6562
#
_entry.id   296a4e2dd5d5082a517c8ca61dcf6562
#
_cell.length_a   1.000
_cell.length_b   1.000
_cell.length_c   1.000
_cell.angle_alpha   90.00
_cell.angle_beta   90.00
_cell.angle_gamma   90.00
#
_symmetry.space_group_name_H-M   'P 1'
#
loop_
_entity.id
_entity.type
_entity.pdbx_description
1 polymer ?
#
loop_
_entity_poly.entity_id
_entity_poly.type
_entity_poly.pdbx_seq_one_letter_code
_entity_poly.pdbx_strand_id
1 'polypeptide(L)'
;MQIEITRRSLLAGVIYGALANFIGSSSKSYAAQELNIILGRPTSNSIALNLITSNSMSCYIEYGTTGRTFPQKSAILQLSAATPTVFELKSLKPNQKYFYRVRFKASGAATYSISKSYNFQTARTPGKSFAFSLHGDTHPERAGKMFNSELYYVAMANVAAQGNDFHILMGDDFSIDPLIAKGQANKENVEKIYRTHRDWLGTIGATTPVFLVNGNHEQAAQYLLDGSLTNPAVLAGNARNKFYPQPAPDAFYTGDNLDVPGIGKLRDYYSWHWGDALFITLDPYWHSKYAVDNVAGVSVEDNANNKKNGGGASKVSDLWQVGIGDEQYAWFKKTLETTKAKYIFVFTHHVMGTGRGAIEVSENYEWGGKDPKGVTTFAAQRPNWELPIHDLMVKHKVSILFQGHDHIFVTQQRDGLIYQSMPNPADDTFSMFNESAYKSGVKAPNSGHVRVQVGADEAKVEYFLAARAKDTSRKNMQVAHSYSVKPRMV
;
A
#
# COMPACT_ATOMS: atom_id res chain seq x y z
N MET A 1 47.50 26.61 -3.84
CA MET A 1 46.97 25.29 -4.16
C MET A 1 45.48 25.46 -4.41
N GLN A 2 45.08 25.66 -5.66
CA GLN A 2 43.69 25.85 -6.06
C GLN A 2 43.07 24.46 -6.19
N ILE A 3 41.96 24.23 -5.48
CA ILE A 3 41.20 22.99 -5.60
C ILE A 3 40.14 23.21 -6.67
N GLU A 4 40.28 22.56 -7.80
CA GLU A 4 39.24 22.50 -8.83
C GLU A 4 38.04 21.69 -8.32
N ILE A 5 36.90 22.36 -8.14
CA ILE A 5 35.63 21.72 -7.83
C ILE A 5 34.94 21.33 -9.13
N THR A 6 34.82 20.04 -9.41
CA THR A 6 34.19 19.57 -10.63
C THR A 6 32.65 19.74 -10.58
N ARG A 7 32.02 19.95 -11.74
CA ARG A 7 30.56 20.16 -11.88
C ARG A 7 29.70 19.08 -11.24
N ARG A 8 30.23 17.89 -11.02
CA ARG A 8 29.53 16.79 -10.33
C ARG A 8 29.40 17.00 -8.82
N SER A 9 30.37 17.66 -8.20
CA SER A 9 30.35 17.97 -6.77
C SER A 9 29.35 19.09 -6.43
N LEU A 10 29.12 20.03 -7.38
CA LEU A 10 28.11 21.08 -7.19
C LEU A 10 26.66 20.56 -7.23
N LEU A 11 26.36 19.57 -8.09
CA LEU A 11 25.02 18.99 -8.16
C LEU A 11 24.68 18.17 -6.90
N ALA A 12 25.64 17.47 -6.30
CA ALA A 12 25.44 16.76 -5.04
C ALA A 12 25.25 17.73 -3.86
N GLY A 13 26.00 18.85 -3.84
CA GLY A 13 25.89 19.88 -2.80
C GLY A 13 24.55 20.64 -2.82
N VAL A 14 24.00 20.89 -4.02
CA VAL A 14 22.71 21.60 -4.17
C VAL A 14 21.53 20.72 -3.75
N ILE A 15 21.59 19.41 -3.97
CA ILE A 15 20.54 18.48 -3.51
C ILE A 15 20.58 18.35 -1.98
N TYR A 16 21.75 18.30 -1.36
CA TYR A 16 21.90 18.27 0.10
C TYR A 16 21.52 19.61 0.76
N GLY A 17 21.84 20.73 0.12
CA GLY A 17 21.48 22.07 0.63
C GLY A 17 19.97 22.33 0.59
N ALA A 18 19.25 21.82 -0.41
CA ALA A 18 17.79 21.93 -0.47
C ALA A 18 17.08 21.04 0.58
N LEU A 19 17.62 19.87 0.90
CA LEU A 19 17.11 19.03 1.99
C LEU A 19 17.44 19.59 3.39
N ALA A 20 18.65 20.15 3.59
CA ALA A 20 19.05 20.71 4.88
C ALA A 20 18.23 21.95 5.28
N ASN A 21 17.80 22.77 4.31
CA ASN A 21 16.91 23.91 4.57
C ASN A 21 15.46 23.52 4.85
N PHE A 22 15.03 22.27 4.53
CA PHE A 22 13.73 21.75 4.88
C PHE A 22 13.67 21.12 6.30
N ILE A 23 14.81 20.76 6.87
CA ILE A 23 14.90 20.06 8.16
C ILE A 23 15.10 21.02 9.35
N GLY A 24 15.40 22.30 9.08
CA GLY A 24 15.84 23.29 10.08
C GLY A 24 14.75 24.19 10.70
N SER A 25 13.45 23.94 10.50
CA SER A 25 12.43 24.75 11.16
C SER A 25 11.38 23.86 11.87
N SER A 26 11.37 23.99 13.19
CA SER A 26 10.30 23.57 14.11
C SER A 26 8.92 23.48 13.45
N SER A 27 8.26 22.33 13.57
CA SER A 27 6.79 22.09 13.47
C SER A 27 5.97 23.11 12.64
N LYS A 28 6.39 23.45 11.45
CA LYS A 28 5.50 24.02 10.46
C LYS A 28 4.67 22.88 9.92
N SER A 29 3.40 22.85 10.27
CA SER A 29 2.42 22.00 9.62
C SER A 29 2.62 22.14 8.11
N TYR A 30 2.78 21.03 7.41
CA TYR A 30 2.82 20.97 5.94
C TYR A 30 1.51 21.41 5.29
N ALA A 31 0.62 22.04 6.07
CA ALA A 31 -0.68 22.58 5.68
C ALA A 31 -0.64 23.67 4.60
N ALA A 32 0.53 23.99 4.04
CA ALA A 32 0.68 25.08 3.07
C ALA A 32 1.02 24.64 1.65
N GLN A 33 0.87 23.36 1.28
CA GLN A 33 0.88 23.02 -0.14
C GLN A 33 -0.47 23.40 -0.74
N GLU A 34 -0.50 24.40 -1.65
CA GLU A 34 -1.72 24.77 -2.39
C GLU A 34 -2.35 23.57 -3.11
N LEU A 35 -1.54 22.55 -3.47
CA LEU A 35 -1.95 21.36 -4.19
C LEU A 35 -1.35 20.12 -3.52
N ASN A 36 -2.20 19.19 -3.08
CA ASN A 36 -1.81 17.84 -2.69
C ASN A 36 -2.32 16.86 -3.75
N ILE A 37 -1.41 16.10 -4.37
CA ILE A 37 -1.70 15.23 -5.50
C ILE A 37 -1.36 13.79 -5.12
N ILE A 38 -2.31 12.87 -5.36
CA ILE A 38 -2.09 11.42 -5.30
C ILE A 38 -2.49 10.80 -6.65
N LEU A 39 -1.52 10.22 -7.32
CA LEU A 39 -1.74 9.38 -8.50
C LEU A 39 -2.24 8.00 -8.06
N GLY A 40 -3.09 7.38 -8.87
CA GLY A 40 -3.53 6.00 -8.63
C GLY A 40 -4.09 5.35 -9.89
N ARG A 41 -4.37 4.05 -9.79
CA ARG A 41 -4.90 3.19 -10.85
C ARG A 41 -4.34 3.49 -12.25
N PRO A 42 -2.99 3.47 -12.43
CA PRO A 42 -2.39 3.62 -13.75
C PRO A 42 -2.69 2.40 -14.61
N THR A 43 -3.01 2.64 -15.89
CA THR A 43 -3.21 1.57 -16.87
C THR A 43 -2.24 1.72 -18.05
N SER A 44 -2.41 0.92 -19.10
CA SER A 44 -1.67 1.10 -20.35
C SER A 44 -2.02 2.41 -21.07
N ASN A 45 -3.20 2.99 -20.82
CA ASN A 45 -3.72 4.13 -21.57
C ASN A 45 -4.41 5.20 -20.73
N SER A 46 -4.34 5.11 -19.39
CA SER A 46 -4.95 6.09 -18.49
C SER A 46 -4.22 6.17 -17.14
N ILE A 47 -4.50 7.24 -16.40
CA ILE A 47 -4.12 7.42 -14.99
C ILE A 47 -5.11 8.37 -14.31
N ALA A 48 -5.38 8.12 -13.03
CA ALA A 48 -6.16 9.03 -12.19
C ALA A 48 -5.24 9.91 -11.34
N LEU A 49 -5.55 11.21 -11.28
CA LEU A 49 -4.91 12.19 -10.40
C LEU A 49 -5.96 12.69 -9.43
N ASN A 50 -5.81 12.37 -8.16
CA ASN A 50 -6.69 12.88 -7.10
C ASN A 50 -6.03 14.12 -6.46
N LEU A 51 -6.64 15.28 -6.65
CA LEU A 51 -6.16 16.56 -6.16
C LEU A 51 -6.99 17.05 -4.98
N ILE A 52 -6.30 17.54 -3.95
CA ILE A 52 -6.89 18.36 -2.87
C ILE A 52 -6.22 19.70 -2.89
N THR A 53 -7.01 20.76 -2.72
CA THR A 53 -6.57 22.15 -2.65
C THR A 53 -6.96 22.79 -1.33
N SER A 54 -6.14 23.70 -0.83
CA SER A 54 -6.43 24.44 0.42
C SER A 54 -7.59 25.43 0.26
N ASN A 55 -7.76 25.96 -0.96
CA ASN A 55 -8.82 26.92 -1.31
C ASN A 55 -9.61 26.43 -2.53
N SER A 56 -10.84 26.89 -2.69
CA SER A 56 -11.61 26.63 -3.90
C SER A 56 -10.95 27.30 -5.11
N MET A 57 -10.78 26.55 -6.19
CA MET A 57 -10.05 27.01 -7.36
C MET A 57 -10.45 26.27 -8.64
N SER A 58 -10.16 26.90 -9.77
CA SER A 58 -10.29 26.32 -11.10
C SER A 58 -8.97 25.66 -11.47
N CYS A 59 -8.99 24.37 -11.86
CA CYS A 59 -7.78 23.60 -12.20
C CYS A 59 -7.93 22.86 -13.51
N TYR A 60 -6.80 22.68 -14.22
CA TYR A 60 -6.65 21.70 -15.31
C TYR A 60 -5.23 21.20 -15.37
N ILE A 61 -5.04 20.06 -16.01
CA ILE A 61 -3.75 19.39 -16.18
C ILE A 61 -3.22 19.63 -17.58
N GLU A 62 -2.00 20.12 -17.71
CA GLU A 62 -1.23 20.11 -18.97
C GLU A 62 -0.27 18.93 -18.93
N TYR A 63 -0.17 18.15 -20.01
CA TYR A 63 0.70 16.98 -20.04
C TYR A 63 1.27 16.68 -21.42
N GLY A 64 2.36 15.91 -21.46
CA GLY A 64 3.05 15.51 -22.67
C GLY A 64 4.12 14.46 -22.38
N THR A 65 4.85 14.04 -23.43
CA THR A 65 5.87 12.99 -23.34
C THR A 65 7.28 13.54 -23.15
N THR A 66 7.44 14.85 -23.15
CA THR A 66 8.72 15.52 -22.85
C THR A 66 8.54 16.46 -21.65
N GLY A 67 9.58 16.62 -20.83
CA GLY A 67 9.53 17.56 -19.70
C GLY A 67 9.57 19.05 -20.11
N ARG A 68 9.55 19.35 -21.40
CA ARG A 68 9.67 20.71 -21.95
C ARG A 68 8.37 21.24 -22.55
N THR A 69 7.56 20.37 -23.16
CA THR A 69 6.32 20.73 -23.83
C THR A 69 5.14 19.91 -23.31
N PHE A 70 3.99 20.58 -23.16
CA PHE A 70 2.77 20.01 -22.61
C PHE A 70 1.61 20.29 -23.57
N PRO A 71 1.56 19.59 -24.74
CA PRO A 71 0.61 19.89 -25.80
C PRO A 71 -0.83 19.47 -25.49
N GLN A 72 -1.01 18.54 -24.52
CA GLN A 72 -2.31 18.02 -24.15
C GLN A 72 -2.85 18.70 -22.89
N LYS A 73 -4.17 18.79 -22.78
CA LYS A 73 -4.86 19.42 -21.64
C LYS A 73 -6.06 18.58 -21.22
N SER A 74 -6.31 18.48 -19.92
CA SER A 74 -7.57 17.97 -19.38
C SER A 74 -8.68 19.01 -19.50
N ALA A 75 -9.92 18.58 -19.21
CA ALA A 75 -11.00 19.53 -18.91
C ALA A 75 -10.64 20.42 -17.71
N ILE A 76 -11.23 21.62 -17.66
CA ILE A 76 -11.15 22.49 -16.50
C ILE A 76 -12.20 22.02 -15.49
N LEU A 77 -11.76 21.76 -14.23
CA LEU A 77 -12.65 21.43 -13.13
C LEU A 77 -12.63 22.51 -12.07
N GLN A 78 -13.76 22.70 -11.40
CA GLN A 78 -13.87 23.54 -10.21
C GLN A 78 -13.66 22.68 -8.99
N LEU A 79 -12.64 22.97 -8.21
CA LEU A 79 -12.29 22.26 -6.98
C LEU A 79 -12.80 23.04 -5.77
N SER A 80 -13.49 22.34 -4.89
CA SER A 80 -13.84 22.87 -3.58
C SER A 80 -12.69 22.68 -2.59
N ALA A 81 -12.48 23.65 -1.70
CA ALA A 81 -11.46 23.57 -0.67
C ALA A 81 -11.55 22.25 0.12
N ALA A 82 -10.41 21.65 0.42
CA ALA A 82 -10.25 20.42 1.20
C ALA A 82 -11.05 19.20 0.67
N THR A 83 -11.57 19.27 -0.57
CA THR A 83 -12.36 18.19 -1.18
C THR A 83 -11.58 17.51 -2.29
N PRO A 84 -11.38 16.18 -2.24
CA PRO A 84 -10.71 15.45 -3.30
C PRO A 84 -11.48 15.53 -4.62
N THR A 85 -10.77 15.86 -5.70
CA THR A 85 -11.30 15.85 -7.06
C THR A 85 -10.39 15.02 -7.96
N VAL A 86 -10.99 14.12 -8.74
CA VAL A 86 -10.26 13.22 -9.62
C VAL A 86 -10.23 13.73 -11.04
N PHE A 87 -9.03 13.89 -11.60
CA PHE A 87 -8.79 14.06 -13.03
C PHE A 87 -8.40 12.71 -13.61
N GLU A 88 -9.02 12.32 -14.71
CA GLU A 88 -8.61 11.14 -15.47
C GLU A 88 -7.94 11.58 -16.77
N LEU A 89 -6.68 11.25 -16.93
CA LEU A 89 -5.98 11.37 -18.21
C LEU A 89 -6.16 10.05 -18.95
N LYS A 90 -6.73 10.13 -20.14
CA LYS A 90 -7.07 8.98 -21.00
C LYS A 90 -6.34 9.06 -22.34
N SER A 91 -6.45 8.01 -23.15
CA SER A 91 -5.83 7.91 -24.48
C SER A 91 -4.31 8.09 -24.44
N LEU A 92 -3.69 7.65 -23.35
CA LEU A 92 -2.24 7.60 -23.20
C LEU A 92 -1.66 6.42 -23.98
N LYS A 93 -0.36 6.46 -24.27
CA LYS A 93 0.38 5.34 -24.89
C LYS A 93 0.92 4.40 -23.81
N PRO A 94 0.92 3.08 -24.00
CA PRO A 94 1.52 2.13 -23.09
C PRO A 94 3.05 2.29 -23.04
N ASN A 95 3.66 1.85 -21.94
CA ASN A 95 5.12 1.90 -21.72
C ASN A 95 5.73 3.28 -21.95
N GLN A 96 5.01 4.34 -21.63
CA GLN A 96 5.40 5.72 -21.91
C GLN A 96 5.50 6.53 -20.62
N LYS A 97 6.61 7.23 -20.44
CA LYS A 97 6.75 8.24 -19.40
C LYS A 97 6.08 9.54 -19.87
N TYR A 98 5.17 10.05 -19.04
CA TYR A 98 4.51 11.33 -19.22
C TYR A 98 4.99 12.33 -18.20
N PHE A 99 5.04 13.59 -18.60
CA PHE A 99 5.28 14.75 -17.74
C PHE A 99 3.99 15.57 -17.69
N TYR A 100 3.68 16.13 -16.53
CA TYR A 100 2.50 16.96 -16.36
C TYR A 100 2.75 18.10 -15.37
N ARG A 101 1.88 19.11 -15.43
CA ARG A 101 1.79 20.20 -14.47
C ARG A 101 0.34 20.59 -14.28
N VAL A 102 0.05 21.15 -13.12
CA VAL A 102 -1.29 21.66 -12.78
C VAL A 102 -1.34 23.16 -13.09
N ARG A 103 -2.34 23.57 -13.81
CA ARG A 103 -2.75 24.96 -13.96
C ARG A 103 -3.87 25.23 -12.99
N PHE A 104 -3.75 26.25 -12.17
CA PHE A 104 -4.74 26.53 -11.14
C PHE A 104 -4.91 28.03 -10.94
N LYS A 105 -6.12 28.47 -10.60
CA LYS A 105 -6.42 29.84 -10.23
C LYS A 105 -7.52 29.91 -9.18
N ALA A 106 -7.37 30.82 -8.21
CA ALA A 106 -8.43 31.13 -7.27
C ALA A 106 -9.64 31.77 -7.98
N SER A 107 -10.82 31.68 -7.35
CA SER A 107 -12.01 32.36 -7.86
C SER A 107 -11.75 33.86 -8.00
N GLY A 108 -12.14 34.44 -9.14
CA GLY A 108 -11.90 35.87 -9.44
C GLY A 108 -10.49 36.20 -9.97
N ALA A 109 -9.51 35.30 -9.92
CA ALA A 109 -8.19 35.55 -10.49
C ALA A 109 -8.25 35.57 -12.03
N ALA A 110 -7.53 36.51 -12.66
CA ALA A 110 -7.49 36.65 -14.12
C ALA A 110 -6.65 35.57 -14.79
N THR A 111 -5.53 35.15 -14.17
CA THR A 111 -4.53 34.25 -14.78
C THR A 111 -4.38 32.96 -13.99
N TYR A 112 -3.94 31.90 -14.70
CA TYR A 112 -3.58 30.62 -14.07
C TYR A 112 -2.13 30.61 -13.62
N SER A 113 -1.92 30.24 -12.36
CA SER A 113 -0.62 29.84 -11.83
C SER A 113 -0.21 28.47 -12.38
N ILE A 114 1.05 28.12 -12.23
CA ILE A 114 1.64 26.87 -12.75
C ILE A 114 2.35 26.15 -11.59
N SER A 115 2.05 24.88 -11.37
CA SER A 115 2.82 24.04 -10.46
C SER A 115 4.19 23.69 -11.04
N LYS A 116 5.08 23.12 -10.23
CA LYS A 116 6.26 22.42 -10.76
C LYS A 116 5.81 21.30 -11.71
N SER A 117 6.74 20.82 -12.55
CA SER A 117 6.51 19.66 -13.41
C SER A 117 6.70 18.38 -12.61
N TYR A 118 5.78 17.43 -12.84
CA TYR A 118 5.80 16.08 -12.30
C TYR A 118 5.88 15.07 -13.45
N ASN A 119 6.01 13.79 -13.14
CA ASN A 119 5.97 12.74 -14.16
C ASN A 119 5.31 11.47 -13.61
N PHE A 120 4.87 10.60 -14.49
CA PHE A 120 4.39 9.26 -14.19
C PHE A 120 4.70 8.30 -15.34
N GLN A 121 4.58 7.01 -15.09
CA GLN A 121 4.75 5.95 -16.06
C GLN A 121 3.42 5.23 -16.29
N THR A 122 3.04 5.00 -17.57
CA THR A 122 1.95 4.08 -17.94
C THR A 122 2.44 2.63 -17.90
N ALA A 123 1.51 1.68 -17.82
CA ALA A 123 1.86 0.27 -17.66
C ALA A 123 2.91 -0.18 -18.68
N ARG A 124 3.93 -0.85 -18.16
CA ARG A 124 5.01 -1.42 -18.94
C ARG A 124 4.49 -2.56 -19.81
N THR A 125 5.00 -2.64 -21.02
CA THR A 125 4.75 -3.79 -21.89
C THR A 125 5.67 -4.95 -21.52
N PRO A 126 5.31 -6.21 -21.83
CA PRO A 126 6.17 -7.37 -21.60
C PRO A 126 7.59 -7.16 -22.13
N GLY A 127 8.58 -7.69 -21.43
CA GLY A 127 10.01 -7.55 -21.73
C GLY A 127 10.65 -6.23 -21.25
N LYS A 128 9.88 -5.31 -20.65
CA LYS A 128 10.42 -4.06 -20.11
C LYS A 128 10.69 -4.15 -18.62
N SER A 129 11.89 -3.77 -18.22
CA SER A 129 12.27 -3.66 -16.81
C SER A 129 11.55 -2.49 -16.13
N PHE A 130 11.26 -2.66 -14.84
CA PHE A 130 10.65 -1.64 -14.01
C PHE A 130 11.01 -1.85 -12.53
N ALA A 131 10.62 -0.91 -11.69
CA ALA A 131 10.74 -1.07 -10.25
C ALA A 131 9.48 -0.57 -9.56
N PHE A 132 9.15 -1.22 -8.46
CA PHE A 132 8.12 -0.78 -7.52
C PHE A 132 8.66 -0.83 -6.10
N SER A 133 7.99 -0.12 -5.20
CA SER A 133 8.35 -0.11 -3.78
C SER A 133 7.13 -0.38 -2.91
N LEU A 134 7.37 -0.78 -1.67
CA LEU A 134 6.32 -1.06 -0.71
C LEU A 134 6.81 -0.87 0.73
N HIS A 135 5.87 -0.61 1.64
CA HIS A 135 6.08 -0.62 3.08
C HIS A 135 4.83 -1.15 3.80
N GLY A 136 4.96 -1.53 5.07
CA GLY A 136 3.86 -1.96 5.92
C GLY A 136 3.54 -0.95 7.03
N ASP A 137 2.40 -1.07 7.61
CA ASP A 137 2.00 -0.76 9.00
C ASP A 137 2.53 0.58 9.55
N THR A 138 2.11 1.72 8.99
CA THR A 138 2.62 3.02 9.46
C THR A 138 2.10 3.41 10.84
N HIS A 139 0.85 3.09 11.17
CA HIS A 139 0.21 3.38 12.46
C HIS A 139 0.38 4.81 12.98
N PRO A 140 -0.05 5.86 12.26
CA PRO A 140 0.10 7.25 12.74
C PRO A 140 -0.58 7.53 14.09
N GLU A 141 -1.61 6.75 14.44
CA GLU A 141 -2.30 6.84 15.74
C GLU A 141 -1.43 6.39 16.93
N ARG A 142 -0.31 5.73 16.65
CA ARG A 142 0.67 5.28 17.67
C ARG A 142 1.90 6.19 17.75
N ALA A 143 1.69 7.49 17.50
CA ALA A 143 2.75 8.49 17.61
C ALA A 143 3.45 8.44 18.99
N GLY A 144 4.79 8.49 18.98
CA GLY A 144 5.64 8.38 20.17
C GLY A 144 5.83 6.96 20.70
N LYS A 145 5.30 5.93 20.01
CA LYS A 145 5.54 4.51 20.33
C LYS A 145 6.21 3.78 19.16
N MET A 146 5.53 3.70 18.03
CA MET A 146 6.03 3.03 16.82
C MET A 146 5.77 3.88 15.56
N PHE A 147 5.50 5.15 15.73
CA PHE A 147 5.36 6.11 14.64
C PHE A 147 6.06 7.42 14.96
N ASN A 148 6.91 7.85 14.05
CA ASN A 148 7.57 9.13 14.04
C ASN A 148 7.36 9.81 12.68
N SER A 149 6.68 10.95 12.69
CA SER A 149 6.31 11.69 11.48
C SER A 149 7.53 12.14 10.64
N GLU A 150 8.60 12.60 11.30
CA GLU A 150 9.84 13.03 10.61
C GLU A 150 10.49 11.84 9.89
N LEU A 151 10.59 10.69 10.57
CA LEU A 151 11.16 9.47 10.00
C LEU A 151 10.33 8.97 8.83
N TYR A 152 8.99 9.08 8.91
CA TYR A 152 8.12 8.70 7.80
C TYR A 152 8.32 9.60 6.57
N TYR A 153 8.51 10.92 6.76
CA TYR A 153 8.90 11.81 5.66
C TYR A 153 10.23 11.41 5.04
N VAL A 154 11.22 11.02 5.85
CA VAL A 154 12.51 10.52 5.35
C VAL A 154 12.30 9.25 4.51
N ALA A 155 11.51 8.28 5.00
CA ALA A 155 11.21 7.06 4.27
C ALA A 155 10.53 7.36 2.92
N MET A 156 9.54 8.25 2.88
CA MET A 156 8.86 8.64 1.64
C MET A 156 9.79 9.43 0.69
N ALA A 157 10.67 10.28 1.22
CA ALA A 157 11.68 10.96 0.41
C ALA A 157 12.68 9.97 -0.23
N ASN A 158 13.05 8.92 0.49
CA ASN A 158 13.89 7.84 -0.03
C ASN A 158 13.19 7.09 -1.18
N VAL A 159 11.89 6.77 -1.03
CA VAL A 159 11.07 6.17 -2.10
C VAL A 159 11.01 7.09 -3.33
N ALA A 160 10.77 8.39 -3.13
CA ALA A 160 10.70 9.37 -4.22
C ALA A 160 12.02 9.46 -5.01
N ALA A 161 13.15 9.37 -4.33
CA ALA A 161 14.49 9.46 -4.95
C ALA A 161 14.83 8.26 -5.85
N GLN A 162 14.13 7.12 -5.69
CA GLN A 162 14.42 5.88 -6.42
C GLN A 162 13.67 5.74 -7.75
N GLY A 163 12.68 6.59 -8.04
CA GLY A 163 11.99 6.63 -9.33
C GLY A 163 11.20 5.37 -9.65
N ASN A 164 10.44 4.85 -8.69
CA ASN A 164 9.59 3.67 -8.86
C ASN A 164 8.39 3.94 -9.77
N ASP A 165 7.92 2.93 -10.50
CA ASP A 165 6.73 3.03 -11.36
C ASP A 165 5.44 3.17 -10.52
N PHE A 166 5.39 2.54 -9.33
CA PHE A 166 4.31 2.67 -8.34
C PHE A 166 4.80 2.26 -6.93
N HIS A 167 3.97 2.52 -5.94
CA HIS A 167 4.21 2.20 -4.53
C HIS A 167 2.99 1.52 -3.91
N ILE A 168 3.21 0.51 -3.05
CA ILE A 168 2.15 -0.27 -2.40
C ILE A 168 2.24 -0.08 -0.89
N LEU A 169 1.12 0.29 -0.27
CA LEU A 169 0.92 0.30 1.17
C LEU A 169 0.27 -1.04 1.59
N MET A 170 0.86 -1.71 2.57
CA MET A 170 0.48 -3.08 2.93
C MET A 170 -0.60 -3.16 4.02
N GLY A 171 -1.28 -2.05 4.30
CA GLY A 171 -2.34 -1.95 5.30
C GLY A 171 -1.86 -1.46 6.67
N ASP A 172 -2.82 -1.22 7.56
CA ASP A 172 -2.64 -0.58 8.86
C ASP A 172 -2.05 0.84 8.77
N ASP A 173 -2.43 1.52 7.69
CA ASP A 173 -2.06 2.91 7.43
C ASP A 173 -3.17 3.89 7.87
N PHE A 174 -4.42 3.44 7.88
CA PHE A 174 -5.60 4.28 8.15
C PHE A 174 -6.43 3.74 9.31
N SER A 175 -5.82 3.59 10.48
CA SER A 175 -6.45 2.99 11.66
C SER A 175 -7.68 3.78 12.12
N ILE A 176 -8.88 3.22 11.99
CA ILE A 176 -10.13 3.81 12.48
C ILE A 176 -10.66 3.14 13.76
N ASP A 177 -10.12 2.02 14.15
CA ASP A 177 -10.47 1.29 15.37
C ASP A 177 -10.42 2.17 16.64
N PRO A 178 -9.47 3.11 16.85
CA PRO A 178 -9.50 4.00 18.00
C PRO A 178 -10.72 4.94 18.01
N LEU A 179 -11.25 5.29 16.83
CA LEU A 179 -12.49 6.08 16.74
C LEU A 179 -13.71 5.23 17.11
N ILE A 180 -13.75 3.97 16.71
CA ILE A 180 -14.82 3.02 17.05
C ILE A 180 -14.84 2.83 18.58
N ALA A 181 -13.69 2.52 19.16
CA ALA A 181 -13.55 2.30 20.61
C ALA A 181 -14.00 3.51 21.47
N LYS A 182 -13.93 4.72 20.92
CA LYS A 182 -14.35 5.97 21.58
C LYS A 182 -15.77 6.42 21.22
N GLY A 183 -16.50 5.68 20.36
CA GLY A 183 -17.80 6.13 19.83
C GLY A 183 -17.70 7.38 18.93
N GLN A 184 -16.56 7.61 18.31
CA GLN A 184 -16.25 8.79 17.49
C GLN A 184 -16.09 8.48 16.00
N ALA A 185 -16.41 7.25 15.57
CA ALA A 185 -16.36 6.85 14.18
C ALA A 185 -17.52 7.48 13.38
N ASN A 186 -17.34 8.71 12.97
CA ASN A 186 -18.24 9.45 12.09
C ASN A 186 -17.52 9.86 10.81
N LYS A 187 -18.26 10.31 9.81
CA LYS A 187 -17.72 10.66 8.49
C LYS A 187 -16.55 11.66 8.56
N GLU A 188 -16.67 12.72 9.35
CA GLU A 188 -15.65 13.77 9.45
C GLU A 188 -14.34 13.21 10.03
N ASN A 189 -14.42 12.46 11.13
CA ASN A 189 -13.27 11.90 11.82
C ASN A 189 -12.59 10.82 10.98
N VAL A 190 -13.34 9.94 10.32
CA VAL A 190 -12.79 8.92 9.41
C VAL A 190 -12.12 9.56 8.20
N GLU A 191 -12.80 10.50 7.53
CA GLU A 191 -12.20 11.22 6.40
C GLU A 191 -10.95 12.01 6.80
N LYS A 192 -10.88 12.52 8.03
CA LYS A 192 -9.71 13.22 8.55
C LYS A 192 -8.48 12.30 8.60
N ILE A 193 -8.63 11.03 9.01
CA ILE A 193 -7.51 10.06 9.01
C ILE A 193 -6.95 9.90 7.60
N TYR A 194 -7.81 9.57 6.61
CA TYR A 194 -7.39 9.37 5.22
C TYR A 194 -6.79 10.64 4.60
N ARG A 195 -7.32 11.81 4.93
CA ARG A 195 -6.80 13.09 4.47
C ARG A 195 -5.45 13.42 5.09
N THR A 196 -5.28 13.24 6.40
CA THR A 196 -4.02 13.56 7.09
C THR A 196 -2.87 12.69 6.59
N HIS A 197 -3.13 11.43 6.29
CA HIS A 197 -2.11 10.53 5.75
C HIS A 197 -1.51 11.01 4.41
N ARG A 198 -2.27 11.79 3.65
CA ARG A 198 -1.81 12.42 2.40
C ARG A 198 -0.70 13.44 2.60
N ASP A 199 -0.49 13.96 3.80
CA ASP A 199 0.61 14.88 4.08
C ASP A 199 1.97 14.18 3.85
N TRP A 200 2.11 12.93 4.28
CA TRP A 200 3.29 12.12 4.04
C TRP A 200 3.32 11.52 2.63
N LEU A 201 2.23 10.92 2.19
CA LEU A 201 2.14 10.30 0.86
C LEU A 201 2.22 11.31 -0.29
N GLY A 202 1.88 12.57 -0.06
CA GLY A 202 2.08 13.66 -1.02
C GLY A 202 3.54 13.86 -1.43
N THR A 203 4.50 13.35 -0.64
CA THR A 203 5.94 13.34 -0.98
C THR A 203 6.20 12.51 -2.24
N ILE A 204 5.50 11.40 -2.41
CA ILE A 204 5.64 10.49 -3.57
C ILE A 204 4.46 10.60 -4.54
N GLY A 205 3.27 10.91 -4.04
CA GLY A 205 2.00 10.73 -4.74
C GLY A 205 1.85 11.49 -6.05
N ALA A 206 2.57 12.60 -6.22
CA ALA A 206 2.55 13.36 -7.46
C ALA A 206 3.38 12.74 -8.61
N THR A 207 4.22 11.73 -8.32
CA THR A 207 5.09 11.08 -9.33
C THR A 207 4.98 9.56 -9.31
N THR A 208 4.53 8.98 -8.22
CA THR A 208 4.47 7.54 -8.00
C THR A 208 3.05 7.17 -7.62
N PRO A 209 2.29 6.50 -8.50
CA PRO A 209 0.96 6.00 -8.18
C PRO A 209 0.95 5.10 -6.95
N VAL A 210 -0.10 5.22 -6.14
CA VAL A 210 -0.23 4.51 -4.87
C VAL A 210 -1.33 3.44 -4.96
N PHE A 211 -1.00 2.22 -4.55
CA PHE A 211 -1.92 1.10 -4.35
C PHE A 211 -2.06 0.81 -2.87
N LEU A 212 -3.26 0.47 -2.43
CA LEU A 212 -3.57 0.18 -1.03
C LEU A 212 -4.02 -1.27 -0.86
N VAL A 213 -3.43 -1.97 0.07
CA VAL A 213 -3.94 -3.22 0.66
C VAL A 213 -4.67 -2.84 1.95
N ASN A 214 -5.78 -3.49 2.28
CA ASN A 214 -6.43 -3.29 3.57
C ASN A 214 -5.70 -4.07 4.66
N GLY A 215 -5.54 -3.46 5.83
CA GLY A 215 -5.16 -4.11 7.07
C GLY A 215 -6.34 -4.25 8.03
N ASN A 216 -6.12 -4.87 9.18
CA ASN A 216 -7.17 -5.07 10.17
C ASN A 216 -7.58 -3.77 10.88
N HIS A 217 -6.69 -2.77 10.95
CA HIS A 217 -7.00 -1.47 11.58
C HIS A 217 -7.81 -0.53 10.71
N GLU A 218 -7.89 -0.74 9.38
CA GLU A 218 -8.77 0.01 8.48
C GLU A 218 -10.24 -0.23 8.76
N GLN A 219 -10.62 -1.35 9.39
CA GLN A 219 -12.00 -1.72 9.73
C GLN A 219 -12.98 -1.71 8.54
N ALA A 220 -12.46 -1.86 7.32
CA ALA A 220 -13.26 -2.08 6.12
C ALA A 220 -13.72 -3.54 6.08
N ALA A 221 -14.70 -3.89 6.92
CA ALA A 221 -15.01 -5.27 7.24
C ALA A 221 -16.52 -5.53 7.32
N GLN A 222 -16.97 -6.57 6.63
CA GLN A 222 -18.38 -6.95 6.53
C GLN A 222 -19.02 -7.23 7.90
N TYR A 223 -18.28 -7.80 8.84
CA TYR A 223 -18.79 -8.12 10.18
C TYR A 223 -19.22 -6.90 11.02
N LEU A 224 -18.85 -5.69 10.59
CA LEU A 224 -19.31 -4.44 11.25
C LEU A 224 -20.63 -3.92 10.68
N LEU A 225 -21.12 -4.42 9.54
CA LEU A 225 -22.31 -3.90 8.89
C LEU A 225 -23.56 -4.12 9.75
N ASP A 226 -24.32 -3.04 9.93
CA ASP A 226 -25.58 -3.02 10.69
C ASP A 226 -26.77 -2.49 9.83
N GLY A 227 -26.54 -2.33 8.51
CA GLY A 227 -27.50 -1.78 7.57
C GLY A 227 -27.49 -0.25 7.50
N SER A 228 -26.73 0.45 8.34
CA SER A 228 -26.62 1.88 8.37
C SER A 228 -25.54 2.38 7.38
N LEU A 229 -25.79 3.52 6.72
CA LEU A 229 -24.81 4.20 5.89
C LEU A 229 -23.75 4.96 6.71
N THR A 230 -23.93 5.05 8.02
CA THR A 230 -22.97 5.65 8.96
C THR A 230 -22.17 4.60 9.72
N ASN A 231 -22.30 3.33 9.34
CA ASN A 231 -21.51 2.25 9.88
C ASN A 231 -20.00 2.45 9.63
N PRO A 232 -19.10 2.13 10.58
CA PRO A 232 -17.67 2.31 10.42
C PRO A 232 -17.08 1.70 9.14
N ALA A 233 -17.50 0.49 8.74
CA ALA A 233 -17.02 -0.14 7.51
C ALA A 233 -17.43 0.63 6.25
N VAL A 234 -18.67 1.16 6.21
CA VAL A 234 -19.15 2.00 5.12
C VAL A 234 -18.37 3.32 5.07
N LEU A 235 -18.11 3.92 6.22
CA LEU A 235 -17.34 5.17 6.30
C LEU A 235 -15.89 4.97 5.87
N ALA A 236 -15.26 3.85 6.27
CA ALA A 236 -13.90 3.48 5.86
C ALA A 236 -13.77 3.28 4.34
N GLY A 237 -14.66 2.45 3.76
CA GLY A 237 -14.68 2.20 2.32
C GLY A 237 -14.89 3.48 1.51
N ASN A 238 -15.82 4.33 1.94
CA ASN A 238 -16.06 5.63 1.31
C ASN A 238 -14.86 6.56 1.38
N ALA A 239 -14.23 6.69 2.55
CA ALA A 239 -13.06 7.55 2.71
C ALA A 239 -11.88 7.05 1.87
N ARG A 240 -11.61 5.73 1.88
CA ARG A 240 -10.59 5.11 1.04
C ARG A 240 -10.79 5.46 -0.45
N ASN A 241 -11.99 5.22 -0.98
CA ASN A 241 -12.32 5.48 -2.38
C ASN A 241 -12.33 6.98 -2.73
N LYS A 242 -12.68 7.85 -1.78
CA LYS A 242 -12.71 9.31 -1.95
C LYS A 242 -11.30 9.90 -2.01
N PHE A 243 -10.41 9.49 -1.12
CA PHE A 243 -9.09 10.12 -0.99
C PHE A 243 -8.00 9.47 -1.84
N TYR A 244 -8.17 8.21 -2.23
CA TYR A 244 -7.18 7.44 -3.00
C TYR A 244 -7.87 6.74 -4.18
N PRO A 245 -7.46 7.02 -5.44
CA PRO A 245 -8.05 6.36 -6.60
C PRO A 245 -7.50 4.92 -6.71
N GLN A 246 -8.25 3.96 -6.17
CA GLN A 246 -7.91 2.54 -6.22
C GLN A 246 -8.55 1.83 -7.42
N PRO A 247 -7.98 0.70 -7.87
CA PRO A 247 -8.54 -0.11 -8.95
C PRO A 247 -9.95 -0.61 -8.66
N ALA A 248 -10.77 -0.68 -9.70
CA ALA A 248 -11.98 -1.47 -9.76
C ALA A 248 -11.94 -2.31 -11.04
N PRO A 249 -12.68 -3.43 -11.14
CA PRO A 249 -12.69 -4.23 -12.34
C PRO A 249 -13.04 -3.41 -13.59
N ASP A 250 -12.18 -3.50 -14.60
CA ASP A 250 -12.34 -2.87 -15.90
C ASP A 250 -11.62 -3.70 -16.99
N ALA A 251 -11.24 -3.10 -18.11
CA ALA A 251 -10.48 -3.79 -19.16
C ALA A 251 -9.01 -4.07 -18.77
N PHE A 252 -8.47 -3.45 -17.72
CA PHE A 252 -7.08 -3.59 -17.29
C PHE A 252 -6.95 -4.26 -15.93
N TYR A 253 -7.82 -3.95 -14.99
CA TYR A 253 -7.87 -4.53 -13.66
C TYR A 253 -8.94 -5.61 -13.56
N THR A 254 -8.65 -6.70 -12.85
CA THR A 254 -9.67 -7.67 -12.41
C THR A 254 -9.76 -7.66 -10.89
N GLY A 255 -10.83 -8.16 -10.31
CA GLY A 255 -10.99 -8.19 -8.85
C GLY A 255 -12.44 -8.17 -8.40
N ASP A 256 -12.70 -7.60 -7.24
CA ASP A 256 -14.03 -7.51 -6.68
C ASP A 256 -14.97 -6.67 -7.51
N ASN A 257 -16.05 -7.31 -7.96
CA ASN A 257 -17.10 -6.65 -8.72
C ASN A 257 -18.38 -6.42 -7.90
N LEU A 258 -18.35 -6.70 -6.61
CA LEU A 258 -19.47 -6.47 -5.73
C LEU A 258 -19.77 -4.97 -5.57
N ASP A 259 -21.04 -4.61 -5.70
CA ASP A 259 -21.53 -3.28 -5.32
C ASP A 259 -22.12 -3.33 -3.92
N VAL A 260 -21.50 -2.63 -2.99
CA VAL A 260 -21.92 -2.58 -1.59
C VAL A 260 -22.77 -1.33 -1.35
N PRO A 261 -23.97 -1.46 -0.77
CA PRO A 261 -24.79 -0.30 -0.42
C PRO A 261 -24.01 0.74 0.39
N GLY A 262 -24.02 1.97 -0.08
CA GLY A 262 -23.31 3.08 0.56
C GLY A 262 -21.83 3.22 0.25
N ILE A 263 -21.20 2.23 -0.42
CA ILE A 263 -19.79 2.30 -0.84
C ILE A 263 -19.65 2.26 -2.37
N GLY A 264 -20.49 1.48 -3.05
CA GLY A 264 -20.28 1.09 -4.44
C GLY A 264 -19.23 -0.03 -4.53
N LYS A 265 -18.32 0.03 -5.50
CA LYS A 265 -17.23 -0.95 -5.62
C LYS A 265 -16.27 -0.83 -4.43
N LEU A 266 -16.00 -1.96 -3.76
CA LEU A 266 -15.09 -2.02 -2.60
C LEU A 266 -13.66 -1.68 -2.98
N ARG A 267 -13.17 -2.19 -4.10
CA ARG A 267 -11.80 -2.02 -4.57
C ARG A 267 -10.77 -2.59 -3.59
N ASP A 268 -11.13 -3.66 -2.92
CA ASP A 268 -10.38 -4.30 -1.83
C ASP A 268 -9.42 -5.36 -2.35
N TYR A 269 -9.88 -6.34 -3.17
CA TYR A 269 -8.99 -7.26 -3.87
C TYR A 269 -9.03 -7.02 -5.38
N TYR A 270 -7.84 -7.05 -6.01
CA TYR A 270 -7.68 -6.79 -7.44
C TYR A 270 -6.36 -7.33 -7.98
N SER A 271 -6.27 -7.46 -9.31
CA SER A 271 -5.02 -7.81 -9.98
C SER A 271 -4.78 -7.00 -11.25
N TRP A 272 -3.51 -6.88 -11.62
CA TRP A 272 -3.08 -6.23 -12.84
C TRP A 272 -1.74 -6.77 -13.35
N HIS A 273 -1.48 -6.57 -14.63
CA HIS A 273 -0.17 -6.87 -15.22
C HIS A 273 0.67 -5.61 -15.38
N TRP A 274 1.97 -5.74 -15.13
CA TRP A 274 2.94 -4.68 -15.36
C TRP A 274 4.24 -5.30 -15.87
N GLY A 275 4.64 -5.03 -17.13
CA GLY A 275 5.74 -5.76 -17.77
C GLY A 275 5.50 -7.25 -17.81
N ASP A 276 6.47 -8.02 -17.38
CA ASP A 276 6.41 -9.48 -17.29
C ASP A 276 5.85 -10.01 -15.96
N ALA A 277 5.30 -9.12 -15.11
CA ALA A 277 4.78 -9.49 -13.79
C ALA A 277 3.25 -9.36 -13.69
N LEU A 278 2.67 -10.24 -12.88
CA LEU A 278 1.30 -10.18 -12.38
C LEU A 278 1.34 -9.78 -10.90
N PHE A 279 0.48 -8.84 -10.52
CA PHE A 279 0.27 -8.33 -9.18
C PHE A 279 -1.13 -8.71 -8.72
N ILE A 280 -1.26 -9.27 -7.52
CA ILE A 280 -2.53 -9.72 -6.95
C ILE A 280 -2.62 -9.23 -5.51
N THR A 281 -3.62 -8.41 -5.19
CA THR A 281 -3.96 -8.06 -3.81
C THR A 281 -5.10 -8.95 -3.33
N LEU A 282 -5.00 -9.44 -2.09
CA LEU A 282 -6.05 -10.18 -1.41
C LEU A 282 -6.55 -9.37 -0.22
N ASP A 283 -7.87 -9.37 -0.02
CA ASP A 283 -8.52 -8.77 1.15
C ASP A 283 -9.30 -9.83 1.93
N PRO A 284 -8.80 -10.22 3.08
CA PRO A 284 -9.50 -11.16 3.93
C PRO A 284 -10.53 -10.49 4.86
N TYR A 285 -10.39 -9.19 5.13
CA TYR A 285 -11.14 -8.54 6.20
C TYR A 285 -12.59 -8.33 5.84
N TRP A 286 -12.89 -7.88 4.62
CA TRP A 286 -14.27 -7.75 4.16
C TRP A 286 -15.00 -9.09 4.14
N HIS A 287 -14.33 -10.17 3.78
CA HIS A 287 -14.93 -11.48 3.56
C HIS A 287 -14.98 -12.36 4.82
N SER A 288 -14.38 -11.92 5.92
CA SER A 288 -14.43 -12.60 7.21
C SER A 288 -15.74 -12.32 7.95
N LYS A 289 -16.28 -13.35 8.63
CA LYS A 289 -17.47 -13.20 9.50
C LYS A 289 -17.14 -12.57 10.85
N TYR A 290 -15.88 -12.63 11.26
CA TYR A 290 -15.40 -12.18 12.56
C TYR A 290 -14.13 -11.36 12.43
N ALA A 291 -13.89 -10.51 13.42
CA ALA A 291 -12.72 -9.70 13.49
C ALA A 291 -11.44 -10.50 13.68
N VAL A 292 -10.40 -10.11 12.98
CA VAL A 292 -9.07 -10.72 13.05
C VAL A 292 -8.15 -9.79 13.82
N ASP A 293 -7.63 -10.25 14.96
CA ASP A 293 -6.65 -9.50 15.75
C ASP A 293 -7.04 -8.03 15.96
N ASN A 294 -8.23 -7.79 16.50
CA ASN A 294 -8.88 -6.53 16.35
C ASN A 294 -9.55 -6.01 17.61
N VAL A 295 -9.76 -4.70 17.65
CA VAL A 295 -10.40 -3.98 18.74
C VAL A 295 -11.90 -3.72 18.53
N ALA A 296 -12.44 -3.99 17.36
CA ALA A 296 -13.85 -3.79 17.04
C ALA A 296 -14.47 -5.06 16.49
N GLY A 297 -15.75 -5.30 16.84
CA GLY A 297 -16.50 -6.48 16.42
C GLY A 297 -16.22 -7.71 17.30
N VAL A 298 -16.70 -8.88 16.84
CA VAL A 298 -16.47 -10.17 17.51
C VAL A 298 -15.10 -10.69 17.07
N SER A 299 -14.13 -10.74 17.97
CA SER A 299 -12.77 -11.17 17.65
C SER A 299 -12.56 -12.66 17.78
N VAL A 300 -11.61 -13.17 17.03
CA VAL A 300 -11.11 -14.54 17.11
C VAL A 300 -10.06 -14.67 18.21
N GLU A 301 -10.03 -15.82 18.88
CA GLU A 301 -9.45 -15.95 20.20
C GLU A 301 -7.96 -16.25 20.27
N ASP A 302 -7.10 -16.04 19.36
CA ASP A 302 -5.71 -16.43 19.60
C ASP A 302 -4.76 -15.30 20.01
N ASN A 303 -5.28 -14.19 20.51
CA ASN A 303 -4.45 -13.10 21.00
C ASN A 303 -4.46 -12.99 22.53
N ALA A 304 -3.45 -13.59 23.17
CA ALA A 304 -3.16 -13.35 24.59
C ALA A 304 -2.96 -11.85 24.90
N ASN A 305 -2.71 -11.02 23.87
CA ASN A 305 -2.57 -9.57 23.95
C ASN A 305 -3.91 -8.82 23.94
N ASN A 306 -5.00 -9.42 23.44
CA ASN A 306 -6.33 -8.78 23.41
C ASN A 306 -6.94 -8.55 24.79
N LYS A 307 -6.52 -9.30 25.80
CA LYS A 307 -6.95 -9.09 27.19
C LYS A 307 -6.54 -7.75 27.78
N LYS A 308 -5.55 -7.07 27.20
CA LYS A 308 -5.03 -5.78 27.72
C LYS A 308 -5.74 -4.55 27.19
N ASN A 309 -6.52 -4.67 26.11
CA ASN A 309 -7.11 -3.51 25.42
C ASN A 309 -8.61 -3.28 25.72
N GLY A 310 -9.18 -3.98 26.70
CA GLY A 310 -10.51 -3.67 27.24
C GLY A 310 -11.70 -3.96 26.27
N GLY A 311 -11.46 -4.56 25.12
CA GLY A 311 -12.51 -4.94 24.19
C GLY A 311 -13.25 -6.20 24.65
N GLY A 312 -14.48 -6.05 25.12
CA GLY A 312 -15.37 -7.15 25.51
C GLY A 312 -15.96 -7.91 24.33
N ALA A 313 -15.18 -8.17 23.28
CA ALA A 313 -15.65 -8.91 22.13
C ALA A 313 -15.89 -10.39 22.48
N SER A 314 -17.01 -10.96 22.01
CA SER A 314 -17.28 -12.39 22.11
C SER A 314 -16.19 -13.15 21.35
N LYS A 315 -15.62 -14.16 22.00
CA LYS A 315 -14.53 -14.94 21.44
C LYS A 315 -15.09 -16.02 20.50
N VAL A 316 -14.54 -16.10 19.30
CA VAL A 316 -14.81 -17.16 18.34
C VAL A 316 -13.61 -18.09 18.29
N SER A 317 -13.85 -19.38 18.52
CA SER A 317 -12.81 -20.42 18.49
C SER A 317 -12.60 -21.03 17.09
N ASP A 318 -13.51 -20.80 16.16
CA ASP A 318 -13.45 -21.36 14.81
C ASP A 318 -12.83 -20.39 13.80
N LEU A 319 -11.52 -20.47 13.64
CA LEU A 319 -10.77 -19.63 12.71
C LEU A 319 -10.97 -19.96 11.23
N TRP A 320 -11.73 -21.01 10.91
CA TRP A 320 -12.23 -21.25 9.56
C TRP A 320 -13.26 -20.20 9.10
N GLN A 321 -13.80 -19.40 10.04
CA GLN A 321 -14.71 -18.29 9.73
C GLN A 321 -14.00 -16.98 9.40
N VAL A 322 -12.65 -17.01 9.41
CA VAL A 322 -11.79 -15.86 9.07
C VAL A 322 -11.03 -16.21 7.80
N GLY A 323 -11.34 -15.54 6.69
CA GLY A 323 -10.76 -15.90 5.42
C GLY A 323 -11.16 -15.01 4.26
N ILE A 324 -10.69 -15.37 3.06
CA ILE A 324 -10.92 -14.60 1.83
C ILE A 324 -12.30 -14.87 1.18
N GLY A 325 -13.01 -15.89 1.60
CA GLY A 325 -14.31 -16.27 1.04
C GLY A 325 -14.24 -16.96 -0.33
N ASP A 326 -15.35 -17.61 -0.71
CA ASP A 326 -15.40 -18.48 -1.91
C ASP A 326 -15.24 -17.69 -3.21
N GLU A 327 -15.84 -16.51 -3.31
CA GLU A 327 -15.78 -15.68 -4.54
C GLU A 327 -14.36 -15.19 -4.81
N GLN A 328 -13.70 -14.67 -3.78
CA GLN A 328 -12.31 -14.21 -3.93
C GLN A 328 -11.37 -15.38 -4.20
N TYR A 329 -11.56 -16.54 -3.55
CA TYR A 329 -10.78 -17.73 -3.84
C TYR A 329 -10.95 -18.19 -5.29
N ALA A 330 -12.18 -18.28 -5.80
CA ALA A 330 -12.44 -18.68 -7.19
C ALA A 330 -11.79 -17.72 -8.20
N TRP A 331 -11.87 -16.40 -7.94
CA TRP A 331 -11.20 -15.40 -8.74
C TRP A 331 -9.68 -15.51 -8.65
N PHE A 332 -9.12 -15.72 -7.45
CA PHE A 332 -7.69 -15.89 -7.22
C PHE A 332 -7.14 -17.11 -7.98
N LYS A 333 -7.81 -18.25 -7.83
CA LYS A 333 -7.49 -19.50 -8.56
C LYS A 333 -7.49 -19.25 -10.06
N LYS A 334 -8.57 -18.69 -10.61
CA LYS A 334 -8.69 -18.40 -12.05
C LYS A 334 -7.59 -17.46 -12.53
N THR A 335 -7.26 -16.44 -11.75
CA THR A 335 -6.20 -15.48 -12.07
C THR A 335 -4.84 -16.17 -12.16
N LEU A 336 -4.53 -17.07 -11.24
CA LEU A 336 -3.30 -17.86 -11.25
C LEU A 336 -3.25 -18.87 -12.42
N GLU A 337 -4.37 -19.50 -12.75
CA GLU A 337 -4.47 -20.50 -13.84
C GLU A 337 -4.30 -19.89 -15.23
N THR A 338 -4.76 -18.66 -15.42
CA THR A 338 -4.81 -18.04 -16.76
C THR A 338 -3.58 -17.19 -17.08
N THR A 339 -2.77 -16.83 -16.08
CA THR A 339 -1.64 -15.94 -16.30
C THR A 339 -0.44 -16.58 -16.98
N LYS A 340 0.17 -15.83 -17.89
CA LYS A 340 1.48 -16.14 -18.51
C LYS A 340 2.61 -15.24 -18.00
N ALA A 341 2.39 -14.52 -16.91
CA ALA A 341 3.41 -13.66 -16.33
C ALA A 341 4.64 -14.48 -15.87
N LYS A 342 5.83 -13.95 -16.04
CA LYS A 342 7.08 -14.57 -15.57
C LYS A 342 7.28 -14.46 -14.07
N TYR A 343 6.67 -13.44 -13.46
CA TYR A 343 6.71 -13.23 -12.02
C TYR A 343 5.27 -13.05 -11.52
N ILE A 344 4.97 -13.61 -10.37
CA ILE A 344 3.68 -13.41 -9.70
C ILE A 344 3.97 -12.91 -8.28
N PHE A 345 3.48 -11.73 -7.97
CA PHE A 345 3.57 -11.11 -6.65
C PHE A 345 2.18 -11.05 -6.04
N VAL A 346 2.03 -11.64 -4.87
CA VAL A 346 0.78 -11.64 -4.10
C VAL A 346 0.96 -10.77 -2.87
N PHE A 347 -0.04 -9.97 -2.53
CA PHE A 347 -0.05 -9.03 -1.42
C PHE A 347 -1.28 -9.29 -0.56
N THR A 348 -1.07 -9.51 0.71
CA THR A 348 -2.12 -9.57 1.74
C THR A 348 -1.56 -8.94 3.01
N HIS A 349 -2.42 -8.38 3.87
CA HIS A 349 -1.88 -7.78 5.09
C HIS A 349 -1.26 -8.83 6.01
N HIS A 350 -1.86 -10.00 6.17
CA HIS A 350 -1.24 -11.13 6.88
C HIS A 350 -1.79 -12.50 6.44
N VAL A 351 -1.12 -13.56 6.87
CA VAL A 351 -1.56 -14.96 6.66
C VAL A 351 -2.81 -15.22 7.47
N MET A 352 -3.90 -15.51 6.79
CA MET A 352 -5.24 -15.52 7.35
C MET A 352 -5.56 -16.72 8.24
N GLY A 353 -6.51 -16.49 9.17
CA GLY A 353 -6.93 -17.48 10.15
C GLY A 353 -5.84 -17.80 11.18
N THR A 354 -4.80 -16.97 11.28
CA THR A 354 -3.58 -17.31 11.98
C THR A 354 -3.09 -16.16 12.86
N GLY A 355 -2.13 -16.46 13.71
CA GLY A 355 -1.35 -15.46 14.41
C GLY A 355 -0.21 -14.92 13.54
N ARG A 356 0.86 -14.49 14.20
CA ARG A 356 2.04 -13.89 13.59
C ARG A 356 3.08 -14.96 13.22
N GLY A 357 4.02 -14.62 12.32
CA GLY A 357 5.17 -15.47 12.02
C GLY A 357 5.19 -16.09 10.61
N ALA A 358 4.30 -15.67 9.73
CA ALA A 358 4.27 -16.08 8.31
C ALA A 358 4.29 -17.61 8.10
N ILE A 359 5.42 -18.21 7.68
CA ILE A 359 5.46 -19.66 7.42
C ILE A 359 5.20 -20.49 8.67
N GLU A 360 5.46 -19.98 9.87
CA GLU A 360 5.27 -20.68 11.13
C GLU A 360 3.81 -21.06 11.39
N VAL A 361 2.88 -20.31 10.76
CA VAL A 361 1.44 -20.49 10.89
C VAL A 361 0.76 -20.85 9.56
N SER A 362 1.51 -20.88 8.46
CA SER A 362 0.99 -21.08 7.10
C SER A 362 0.40 -22.48 6.83
N GLU A 363 0.52 -23.42 7.78
CA GLU A 363 -0.15 -24.72 7.71
C GLU A 363 -1.61 -24.71 8.15
N ASN A 364 -2.05 -23.62 8.79
CA ASN A 364 -3.32 -23.58 9.48
C ASN A 364 -4.47 -23.13 8.57
N TYR A 365 -5.66 -23.64 8.88
CA TYR A 365 -6.96 -23.24 8.34
C TYR A 365 -6.97 -23.17 6.80
N GLU A 366 -7.64 -22.21 6.21
CA GLU A 366 -7.72 -22.11 4.75
C GLU A 366 -6.38 -21.89 4.06
N TRP A 367 -5.35 -21.42 4.81
CA TRP A 367 -4.02 -21.19 4.26
C TRP A 367 -3.25 -22.47 3.97
N GLY A 368 -3.27 -23.44 4.90
CA GLY A 368 -2.54 -24.71 4.77
C GLY A 368 -3.38 -25.96 5.05
N GLY A 369 -4.67 -25.81 5.34
CA GLY A 369 -5.61 -26.92 5.39
C GLY A 369 -5.70 -27.68 6.71
N LYS A 370 -4.92 -27.31 7.74
CA LYS A 370 -4.85 -27.99 9.02
C LYS A 370 -5.51 -27.19 10.14
N ASP A 371 -6.04 -27.89 11.12
CA ASP A 371 -6.38 -27.27 12.40
C ASP A 371 -5.12 -27.05 13.27
N PRO A 372 -5.19 -26.32 14.40
CA PRO A 372 -4.05 -26.11 15.29
C PRO A 372 -3.44 -27.37 15.91
N LYS A 373 -4.15 -28.51 15.82
CA LYS A 373 -3.65 -29.81 16.27
C LYS A 373 -2.93 -30.57 15.16
N GLY A 374 -2.81 -29.97 13.97
CA GLY A 374 -2.17 -30.55 12.80
C GLY A 374 -3.07 -31.54 12.02
N VAL A 375 -4.38 -31.60 12.35
CA VAL A 375 -5.31 -32.47 11.63
C VAL A 375 -5.77 -31.81 10.35
N THR A 376 -5.68 -32.50 9.22
CA THR A 376 -6.18 -32.02 7.93
C THR A 376 -7.70 -32.04 7.92
N THR A 377 -8.33 -30.87 7.88
CA THR A 377 -9.78 -30.70 7.85
C THR A 377 -10.27 -29.90 6.65
N PHE A 378 -9.37 -29.53 5.74
CA PHE A 378 -9.61 -28.64 4.61
C PHE A 378 -10.83 -29.02 3.76
N ALA A 379 -10.90 -30.27 3.31
CA ALA A 379 -11.99 -30.72 2.43
C ALA A 379 -13.37 -30.61 3.09
N ALA A 380 -13.46 -30.75 4.41
CA ALA A 380 -14.71 -30.58 5.15
C ALA A 380 -15.05 -29.09 5.33
N GLN A 381 -14.05 -28.24 5.54
CA GLN A 381 -14.23 -26.81 5.80
C GLN A 381 -14.36 -25.95 4.52
N ARG A 382 -13.73 -26.40 3.43
CA ARG A 382 -13.71 -25.73 2.12
C ARG A 382 -14.02 -26.71 0.98
N PRO A 383 -15.22 -27.32 0.94
CA PRO A 383 -15.55 -28.39 -0.01
C PRO A 383 -15.48 -27.94 -1.49
N ASN A 384 -15.60 -26.65 -1.75
CA ASN A 384 -15.55 -26.07 -3.10
C ASN A 384 -14.16 -25.57 -3.50
N TRP A 385 -13.16 -25.64 -2.61
CA TRP A 385 -11.81 -25.21 -2.90
C TRP A 385 -10.94 -26.39 -3.32
N GLU A 386 -10.14 -26.20 -4.37
CA GLU A 386 -9.29 -27.27 -4.87
C GLU A 386 -8.10 -27.54 -3.93
N LEU A 387 -7.45 -26.49 -3.45
CA LEU A 387 -6.25 -26.55 -2.62
C LEU A 387 -6.31 -25.46 -1.54
N PRO A 388 -5.62 -25.63 -0.42
CA PRO A 388 -5.30 -24.55 0.49
C PRO A 388 -4.57 -23.42 -0.25
N ILE A 389 -4.66 -22.19 0.27
CA ILE A 389 -4.10 -20.99 -0.39
C ILE A 389 -2.59 -21.13 -0.61
N HIS A 390 -1.84 -21.66 0.38
CA HIS A 390 -0.41 -21.92 0.23
C HIS A 390 -0.13 -22.87 -0.93
N ASP A 391 -0.80 -24.02 -0.96
CA ASP A 391 -0.57 -25.06 -1.97
C ASP A 391 -0.98 -24.56 -3.37
N LEU A 392 -2.04 -23.75 -3.45
CA LEU A 392 -2.45 -23.12 -4.70
C LEU A 392 -1.36 -22.16 -5.23
N MET A 393 -0.76 -21.35 -4.35
CA MET A 393 0.35 -20.47 -4.73
C MET A 393 1.59 -21.24 -5.16
N VAL A 394 1.92 -22.32 -4.45
CA VAL A 394 3.07 -23.20 -4.81
C VAL A 394 2.82 -23.88 -6.15
N LYS A 395 1.64 -24.46 -6.38
CA LYS A 395 1.24 -25.09 -7.64
C LYS A 395 1.43 -24.15 -8.83
N HIS A 396 1.05 -22.90 -8.68
CA HIS A 396 1.15 -21.89 -9.74
C HIS A 396 2.45 -21.08 -9.72
N LYS A 397 3.43 -21.49 -8.91
CA LYS A 397 4.77 -20.88 -8.83
C LYS A 397 4.71 -19.38 -8.58
N VAL A 398 3.92 -18.95 -7.58
CA VAL A 398 3.96 -17.59 -7.08
C VAL A 398 5.38 -17.27 -6.63
N SER A 399 5.90 -16.13 -7.06
CA SER A 399 7.29 -15.74 -6.80
C SER A 399 7.50 -15.29 -5.37
N ILE A 400 6.65 -14.40 -4.89
CA ILE A 400 6.71 -13.83 -3.53
C ILE A 400 5.30 -13.54 -3.05
N LEU A 401 5.04 -13.90 -1.80
CA LEU A 401 3.93 -13.37 -1.00
C LEU A 401 4.48 -12.27 -0.10
N PHE A 402 3.98 -11.05 -0.23
CA PHE A 402 4.27 -9.92 0.66
C PHE A 402 3.17 -9.79 1.71
N GLN A 403 3.56 -9.57 2.97
CA GLN A 403 2.63 -9.33 4.08
C GLN A 403 3.10 -8.21 5.00
N GLY A 404 2.17 -7.49 5.64
CA GLY A 404 2.39 -6.51 6.71
C GLY A 404 2.21 -7.14 8.11
N HIS A 405 1.46 -6.46 8.99
CA HIS A 405 0.94 -6.90 10.28
C HIS A 405 1.97 -7.13 11.39
N ASP A 406 3.14 -7.67 11.06
CA ASP A 406 4.14 -8.08 12.05
C ASP A 406 5.18 -7.01 12.37
N HIS A 407 5.18 -5.89 11.64
CA HIS A 407 6.05 -4.73 11.84
C HIS A 407 7.54 -5.10 11.94
N ILE A 408 8.00 -5.96 11.05
CA ILE A 408 9.38 -6.42 10.99
C ILE A 408 9.71 -6.84 9.55
N PHE A 409 10.94 -6.59 9.12
CA PHE A 409 11.42 -7.19 7.89
C PHE A 409 11.83 -8.64 8.15
N VAL A 410 11.15 -9.61 7.51
CA VAL A 410 11.55 -11.01 7.53
C VAL A 410 11.38 -11.62 6.16
N THR A 411 12.43 -12.29 5.67
CA THR A 411 12.36 -13.13 4.45
C THR A 411 12.43 -14.58 4.87
N GLN A 412 11.40 -15.34 4.54
CA GLN A 412 11.33 -16.80 4.76
C GLN A 412 11.01 -17.51 3.44
N GLN A 413 11.22 -18.82 3.39
CA GLN A 413 10.85 -19.64 2.24
C GLN A 413 10.23 -20.95 2.69
N ARG A 414 9.12 -21.34 2.04
CA ARG A 414 8.47 -22.62 2.23
C ARG A 414 8.01 -23.15 0.87
N ASP A 415 8.33 -24.40 0.56
CA ASP A 415 7.93 -25.12 -0.66
C ASP A 415 8.22 -24.32 -1.97
N GLY A 416 9.32 -23.56 -1.98
CA GLY A 416 9.73 -22.72 -3.10
C GLY A 416 9.08 -21.33 -3.14
N LEU A 417 8.04 -21.06 -2.34
CA LEU A 417 7.40 -19.77 -2.20
C LEU A 417 8.12 -18.93 -1.14
N ILE A 418 8.46 -17.69 -1.50
CA ILE A 418 9.02 -16.70 -0.55
C ILE A 418 7.88 -15.97 0.15
N TYR A 419 7.98 -15.90 1.48
CA TYR A 419 7.16 -15.07 2.36
C TYR A 419 8.00 -13.87 2.80
N GLN A 420 7.59 -12.67 2.42
CA GLN A 420 8.26 -11.42 2.77
C GLN A 420 7.38 -10.58 3.69
N SER A 421 7.71 -10.58 4.98
CA SER A 421 7.07 -9.67 5.95
C SER A 421 7.67 -8.29 5.86
N MET A 422 6.80 -7.27 5.92
CA MET A 422 7.15 -5.89 5.67
C MET A 422 7.46 -5.13 6.96
N PRO A 423 8.49 -4.27 6.96
CA PRO A 423 8.81 -3.43 8.10
C PRO A 423 7.85 -2.25 8.19
N ASN A 424 7.63 -1.76 9.42
CA ASN A 424 7.04 -0.44 9.65
C ASN A 424 8.05 0.64 9.15
N PRO A 425 7.63 1.62 8.33
CA PRO A 425 8.55 2.62 7.78
C PRO A 425 8.92 3.75 8.74
N ALA A 426 8.19 3.89 9.86
CA ALA A 426 8.15 5.07 10.70
C ALA A 426 8.48 4.83 12.19
N ASP A 427 8.84 3.61 12.58
CA ASP A 427 9.19 3.23 13.96
C ASP A 427 10.61 3.71 14.30
N ASP A 428 10.74 4.79 15.06
CA ASP A 428 12.04 5.36 15.44
C ASP A 428 12.70 4.68 16.64
N THR A 429 12.10 3.63 17.17
CA THR A 429 12.77 2.70 18.08
C THR A 429 13.65 1.70 17.33
N PHE A 430 13.44 1.58 16.03
CA PHE A 430 14.14 0.62 15.16
C PHE A 430 14.04 -0.82 15.67
N SER A 431 12.89 -1.16 16.24
CA SER A 431 12.65 -2.46 16.84
C SER A 431 12.51 -3.57 15.80
N MET A 432 12.67 -4.81 16.24
CA MET A 432 12.21 -6.00 15.55
C MET A 432 10.93 -6.49 16.27
N PHE A 433 9.86 -5.71 16.11
CA PHE A 433 8.60 -6.00 16.77
C PHE A 433 8.08 -7.38 16.32
N ASN A 434 7.57 -8.18 17.21
CA ASN A 434 7.14 -9.57 16.92
C ASN A 434 8.24 -10.54 16.42
N GLU A 435 9.53 -10.25 16.60
CA GLU A 435 10.62 -11.16 16.21
C GLU A 435 10.45 -12.59 16.74
N SER A 436 9.91 -12.74 17.95
CA SER A 436 9.70 -14.03 18.61
C SER A 436 8.71 -14.95 17.90
N ALA A 437 7.85 -14.42 17.03
CA ALA A 437 6.93 -15.20 16.21
C ALA A 437 7.65 -15.95 15.08
N TYR A 438 8.85 -15.54 14.73
CA TYR A 438 9.63 -16.09 13.61
C TYR A 438 10.74 -17.00 14.10
N LYS A 439 10.66 -18.29 13.81
CA LYS A 439 11.69 -19.29 14.16
C LYS A 439 12.81 -19.38 13.14
N SER A 440 12.54 -18.93 11.91
CA SER A 440 13.48 -19.02 10.78
C SER A 440 13.47 -17.75 9.94
N GLY A 441 14.36 -17.69 8.94
CA GLY A 441 14.45 -16.60 7.97
C GLY A 441 15.46 -15.52 8.33
N VAL A 442 15.66 -14.59 7.40
CA VAL A 442 16.50 -13.41 7.60
C VAL A 442 15.65 -12.29 8.15
N LYS A 443 16.01 -11.78 9.32
CA LYS A 443 15.31 -10.71 10.03
C LYS A 443 16.12 -9.42 9.98
N ALA A 444 15.43 -8.29 9.87
CA ALA A 444 16.05 -6.98 9.99
C ALA A 444 15.11 -5.99 10.71
N PRO A 445 15.64 -5.01 11.43
CA PRO A 445 14.86 -4.08 12.21
C PRO A 445 14.11 -3.05 11.34
N ASN A 446 13.02 -2.46 11.90
CA ASN A 446 12.40 -1.25 11.37
C ASN A 446 13.45 -0.11 11.29
N SER A 447 13.34 0.91 10.54
CA SER A 447 12.32 1.40 9.63
C SER A 447 12.90 1.49 8.24
N GLY A 448 12.02 1.55 7.25
CA GLY A 448 12.47 1.67 5.86
C GLY A 448 11.38 1.24 4.88
N HIS A 449 11.81 0.93 3.66
CA HIS A 449 10.93 0.43 2.62
C HIS A 449 11.62 -0.66 1.80
N VAL A 450 10.85 -1.54 1.20
CA VAL A 450 11.34 -2.54 0.27
C VAL A 450 11.17 -2.00 -1.15
N ARG A 451 12.17 -2.26 -2.00
CA ARG A 451 12.13 -1.99 -3.43
C ARG A 451 12.37 -3.28 -4.20
N VAL A 452 11.55 -3.50 -5.22
CA VAL A 452 11.69 -4.64 -6.13
C VAL A 452 12.00 -4.12 -7.52
N GLN A 453 13.11 -4.55 -8.08
CA GLN A 453 13.48 -4.27 -9.46
C GLN A 453 13.27 -5.50 -10.31
N VAL A 454 12.31 -5.45 -11.22
CA VAL A 454 11.95 -6.56 -12.12
C VAL A 454 12.68 -6.41 -13.44
N GLY A 455 13.48 -7.40 -13.77
CA GLY A 455 14.21 -7.52 -15.02
C GLY A 455 13.81 -8.75 -15.82
N ALA A 456 14.50 -9.01 -16.93
CA ALA A 456 14.25 -10.17 -17.79
C ALA A 456 14.61 -11.50 -17.09
N ASP A 457 15.71 -11.50 -16.34
CA ASP A 457 16.36 -12.71 -15.82
C ASP A 457 16.17 -12.88 -14.31
N GLU A 458 15.80 -11.83 -13.61
CA GLU A 458 15.55 -11.84 -12.17
C GLU A 458 14.66 -10.67 -11.73
N ALA A 459 14.00 -10.85 -10.59
CA ALA A 459 13.45 -9.75 -9.79
C ALA A 459 14.28 -9.64 -8.51
N LYS A 460 14.98 -8.50 -8.34
CA LYS A 460 15.80 -8.20 -7.18
C LYS A 460 15.00 -7.45 -6.14
N VAL A 461 15.01 -7.95 -4.92
CA VAL A 461 14.36 -7.36 -3.73
C VAL A 461 15.42 -6.78 -2.82
N GLU A 462 15.25 -5.52 -2.40
CA GLU A 462 16.19 -4.82 -1.53
C GLU A 462 15.42 -4.09 -0.42
N TYR A 463 15.85 -4.26 0.82
CA TYR A 463 15.35 -3.52 1.97
C TYR A 463 16.26 -2.34 2.27
N PHE A 464 15.75 -1.13 2.10
CA PHE A 464 16.45 0.13 2.35
C PHE A 464 16.03 0.69 3.71
N LEU A 465 17.00 0.94 4.60
CA LEU A 465 16.78 1.55 5.90
C LEU A 465 16.47 3.04 5.75
N ALA A 466 15.57 3.54 6.58
CA ALA A 466 15.36 4.97 6.80
C ALA A 466 16.04 5.43 8.09
N ALA A 467 16.69 6.59 8.05
CA ALA A 467 17.31 7.21 9.21
C ALA A 467 17.32 8.73 9.06
N ARG A 468 16.99 9.45 10.14
CA ARG A 468 17.13 10.91 10.23
C ARG A 468 18.59 11.27 10.46
N ALA A 469 18.97 12.52 10.22
CA ALA A 469 20.34 12.97 10.45
C ALA A 469 20.85 12.76 11.89
N LYS A 470 19.95 12.75 12.85
CA LYS A 470 20.26 12.51 14.28
C LYS A 470 20.37 11.04 14.65
N ASP A 471 19.94 10.11 13.81
CA ASP A 471 19.95 8.68 14.06
C ASP A 471 21.33 8.11 13.71
N THR A 472 22.18 7.91 14.72
CA THR A 472 23.59 7.51 14.53
C THR A 472 23.80 5.99 14.46
N SER A 473 22.80 5.20 14.85
CA SER A 473 22.88 3.73 14.90
C SER A 473 22.79 3.05 13.51
N ARG A 474 22.38 3.81 12.49
CA ARG A 474 22.20 3.32 11.11
C ARG A 474 22.41 4.44 10.09
N LYS A 475 22.61 4.04 8.83
CA LYS A 475 22.76 4.97 7.72
C LYS A 475 21.48 4.99 6.88
N ASN A 476 21.01 6.20 6.55
CA ASN A 476 19.89 6.37 5.62
C ASN A 476 20.22 5.76 4.25
N MET A 477 19.26 5.06 3.64
CA MET A 477 19.40 4.36 2.35
C MET A 477 20.43 3.20 2.36
N GLN A 478 20.85 2.73 3.53
CA GLN A 478 21.64 1.51 3.63
C GLN A 478 20.75 0.31 3.25
N VAL A 479 21.25 -0.57 2.39
CA VAL A 479 20.61 -1.86 2.11
C VAL A 479 20.90 -2.79 3.30
N ALA A 480 19.85 -3.15 4.03
CA ALA A 480 19.96 -4.08 5.16
C ALA A 480 19.93 -5.54 4.71
N HIS A 481 19.18 -5.84 3.64
CA HIS A 481 19.12 -7.16 3.05
C HIS A 481 18.76 -7.08 1.56
N SER A 482 19.20 -8.06 0.79
CA SER A 482 18.80 -8.21 -0.62
C SER A 482 18.81 -9.67 -1.04
N TYR A 483 17.88 -10.01 -1.94
CA TYR A 483 17.81 -11.32 -2.60
C TYR A 483 17.20 -11.17 -3.99
N SER A 484 17.26 -12.23 -4.78
CA SER A 484 16.65 -12.27 -6.12
C SER A 484 15.80 -13.51 -6.31
N VAL A 485 14.73 -13.38 -7.08
CA VAL A 485 13.93 -14.49 -7.57
C VAL A 485 14.05 -14.63 -9.08
N LYS A 486 14.10 -15.86 -9.56
CA LYS A 486 14.14 -16.16 -10.99
C LYS A 486 12.74 -16.14 -11.60
N PRO A 487 12.61 -15.83 -12.91
CA PRO A 487 11.34 -15.96 -13.59
C PRO A 487 10.86 -17.41 -13.56
N ARG A 488 9.58 -17.63 -13.40
CA ARG A 488 8.98 -18.95 -13.56
C ARG A 488 9.06 -19.38 -15.04
N MET A 489 9.26 -20.65 -15.27
CA MET A 489 9.07 -21.24 -16.61
C MET A 489 7.55 -21.30 -16.88
N VAL A 490 7.11 -20.64 -17.92
CA VAL A 490 5.72 -20.54 -18.37
C VAL A 490 5.46 -21.50 -19.51
#